data_73173d537d6c9d0c81d14cca2ef3c2be
#
_entry.id   73173d537d6c9d0c81d14cca2ef3c2be
#
_cell.length_a   1.000
_cell.length_b   1.000
_cell.length_c   1.000
_cell.angle_alpha   90.00
_cell.angle_beta   90.00
_cell.angle_gamma   90.00
#
_symmetry.space_group_name_H-M   'P 1'
#
loop_
_entity.id
_entity.type
_entity.pdbx_description
1 polymer ?
#
loop_
_entity_poly.entity_id
_entity_poly.type
_entity_poly.pdbx_seq_one_letter_code
_entity_poly.pdbx_strand_id
1 'polypeptide(L)'
;MNLYDLRRTHFSSKTVDTLQKVSKLLPKDAIFVNIGAYMESSTACILYGRPDIVAYSIDIEQCQDGLDNLEKLGLSAVRLLGTSQDHGRKWDSEIDMVYIDGDHSYESVKEDIELWVPWVKKNGFIAFHDYGTPHTPGVAKAIDEFVEEYGYPLFLKDGWDEEDVLRIYRVG
;
A
#
# COMPACT_ATOMS: atom_id res chain seq x y z
N MET A 1 -10.78 18.49 -9.05
CA MET A 1 -9.46 18.26 -8.43
C MET A 1 -8.94 16.93 -8.96
N ASN A 2 -7.67 16.81 -9.22
CA ASN A 2 -7.05 15.55 -9.69
C ASN A 2 -6.06 15.03 -8.61
N LEU A 3 -5.55 13.80 -8.77
CA LEU A 3 -4.63 13.19 -7.82
C LEU A 3 -3.36 14.01 -7.56
N TYR A 4 -2.86 14.71 -8.56
CA TYR A 4 -1.65 15.54 -8.47
C TYR A 4 -1.87 16.86 -7.71
N ASP A 5 -3.14 17.24 -7.47
CA ASP A 5 -3.50 18.44 -6.71
C ASP A 5 -3.67 18.16 -5.21
N LEU A 6 -3.49 16.91 -4.76
CA LEU A 6 -3.61 16.56 -3.34
C LEU A 6 -2.55 17.30 -2.53
N ARG A 7 -2.99 17.98 -1.48
CA ARG A 7 -2.08 18.69 -0.57
C ARG A 7 -1.21 17.70 0.18
N ARG A 8 0.11 17.97 0.19
CA ARG A 8 1.10 17.21 0.95
C ARG A 8 1.17 15.71 0.60
N THR A 9 1.01 15.36 -0.67
CA THR A 9 1.38 14.01 -1.08
C THR A 9 2.90 13.89 -1.00
N HIS A 10 3.39 12.90 -0.28
CA HIS A 10 4.81 12.54 -0.28
C HIS A 10 5.19 11.71 -1.51
N PHE A 11 4.26 11.51 -2.44
CA PHE A 11 4.46 10.67 -3.62
C PHE A 11 4.97 11.47 -4.81
N SER A 12 5.91 10.88 -5.52
CA SER A 12 6.32 11.35 -6.84
C SER A 12 5.19 11.12 -7.87
N SER A 13 5.22 11.85 -8.98
CA SER A 13 4.28 11.59 -10.08
C SER A 13 4.39 10.16 -10.62
N LYS A 14 5.60 9.57 -10.56
CA LYS A 14 5.83 8.18 -10.98
C LYS A 14 5.14 7.18 -10.05
N THR A 15 5.18 7.40 -8.75
CA THR A 15 4.47 6.57 -7.76
C THR A 15 2.98 6.61 -8.01
N VAL A 16 2.41 7.80 -8.22
CA VAL A 16 0.99 7.99 -8.58
C VAL A 16 0.66 7.20 -9.84
N ASP A 17 1.43 7.35 -10.91
CA ASP A 17 1.21 6.66 -12.19
C ASP A 17 1.32 5.13 -12.04
N THR A 18 2.25 4.66 -11.23
CA THR A 18 2.46 3.23 -10.98
C THR A 18 1.30 2.62 -10.22
N LEU A 19 0.83 3.26 -9.15
CA LEU A 19 -0.35 2.82 -8.40
C LEU A 19 -1.61 2.86 -9.26
N GLN A 20 -1.79 3.88 -10.09
CA GLN A 20 -2.89 3.97 -11.04
C GLN A 20 -2.88 2.85 -12.10
N LYS A 21 -1.69 2.42 -12.56
CA LYS A 21 -1.57 1.26 -13.46
C LYS A 21 -2.03 -0.01 -12.78
N VAL A 22 -1.60 -0.26 -11.54
CA VAL A 22 -2.02 -1.45 -10.80
C VAL A 22 -3.50 -1.42 -10.48
N SER A 23 -4.05 -0.28 -10.05
CA SER A 23 -5.49 -0.11 -9.81
C SER A 23 -6.35 -0.58 -10.98
N LYS A 24 -5.95 -0.28 -12.22
CA LYS A 24 -6.66 -0.71 -13.44
C LYS A 24 -6.61 -2.21 -13.69
N LEU A 25 -5.66 -2.93 -13.08
CA LEU A 25 -5.52 -4.38 -13.20
C LEU A 25 -6.27 -5.15 -12.12
N LEU A 26 -6.69 -4.47 -11.06
CA LEU A 26 -7.49 -5.08 -10.01
C LEU A 26 -8.87 -5.48 -10.55
N PRO A 27 -9.43 -6.61 -10.11
CA PRO A 27 -10.76 -7.04 -10.52
C PRO A 27 -11.84 -6.03 -10.08
N LYS A 28 -13.03 -6.20 -10.60
CA LYS A 28 -14.20 -5.47 -10.10
C LYS A 28 -14.48 -5.88 -8.65
N ASP A 29 -14.90 -4.93 -7.83
CA ASP A 29 -15.18 -5.12 -6.40
C ASP A 29 -13.97 -5.66 -5.60
N ALA A 30 -12.74 -5.28 -6.05
CA ALA A 30 -11.51 -5.68 -5.40
C ALA A 30 -11.42 -5.19 -3.95
N ILE A 31 -10.76 -5.96 -3.09
CA ILE A 31 -10.41 -5.56 -1.73
C ILE A 31 -8.96 -5.08 -1.72
N PHE A 32 -8.77 -3.84 -1.31
CA PHE A 32 -7.47 -3.20 -1.13
C PHE A 32 -7.22 -2.87 0.34
N VAL A 33 -6.08 -3.28 0.86
CA VAL A 33 -5.64 -2.95 2.22
C VAL A 33 -4.43 -2.04 2.16
N ASN A 34 -4.51 -0.90 2.82
CA ASN A 34 -3.44 0.11 2.94
C ASN A 34 -2.96 0.18 4.39
N ILE A 35 -1.70 -0.19 4.64
CA ILE A 35 -1.02 -0.13 5.93
C ILE A 35 -0.15 1.12 5.96
N GLY A 36 -0.30 1.97 6.98
CA GLY A 36 0.34 3.29 7.05
C GLY A 36 -0.36 4.31 6.16
N ALA A 37 -1.67 4.46 6.33
CA ALA A 37 -2.48 5.27 5.44
C ALA A 37 -2.21 6.78 5.50
N TYR A 38 -1.82 7.28 6.67
CA TYR A 38 -1.48 8.68 6.96
C TYR A 38 -2.31 9.70 6.17
N MET A 39 -1.74 10.27 5.09
CA MET A 39 -2.38 11.28 4.22
C MET A 39 -3.35 10.67 3.20
N GLU A 40 -3.59 9.37 3.22
CA GLU A 40 -4.43 8.61 2.28
C GLU A 40 -3.98 8.73 0.81
N SER A 41 -2.73 9.04 0.55
CA SER A 41 -2.23 9.24 -0.82
C SER A 41 -2.27 7.96 -1.64
N SER A 42 -1.82 6.83 -1.07
CA SER A 42 -1.91 5.51 -1.71
C SER A 42 -3.35 5.06 -1.92
N THR A 43 -4.21 5.24 -0.91
CA THR A 43 -5.65 4.95 -1.01
C THR A 43 -6.29 5.76 -2.13
N ALA A 44 -6.03 7.07 -2.17
CA ALA A 44 -6.54 7.93 -3.23
C ALA A 44 -6.08 7.47 -4.63
N CYS A 45 -4.81 7.09 -4.78
CA CYS A 45 -4.27 6.58 -6.04
C CYS A 45 -4.97 5.31 -6.51
N ILE A 46 -5.26 4.39 -5.62
CA ILE A 46 -5.94 3.12 -5.98
C ILE A 46 -7.41 3.34 -6.29
N LEU A 47 -8.10 4.18 -5.51
CA LEU A 47 -9.54 4.41 -5.68
C LEU A 47 -9.90 5.36 -6.81
N TYR A 48 -8.99 6.22 -7.26
CA TYR A 48 -9.31 7.25 -8.26
C TYR A 48 -9.73 6.63 -9.60
N GLY A 49 -10.98 6.89 -9.99
CA GLY A 49 -11.60 6.27 -11.16
C GLY A 49 -12.05 4.82 -10.95
N ARG A 50 -11.95 4.28 -9.73
CA ARG A 50 -12.34 2.92 -9.35
C ARG A 50 -13.24 2.92 -8.09
N PRO A 51 -14.45 3.48 -8.17
CA PRO A 51 -15.38 3.54 -7.02
C PRO A 51 -15.92 2.15 -6.63
N ASP A 52 -15.64 1.13 -7.40
CA ASP A 52 -15.97 -0.27 -7.14
C ASP A 52 -15.00 -0.95 -6.16
N ILE A 53 -13.80 -0.41 -5.94
CA ILE A 53 -12.83 -0.98 -5.01
C ILE A 53 -13.22 -0.67 -3.57
N VAL A 54 -13.19 -1.69 -2.71
CA VAL A 54 -13.36 -1.54 -1.26
C VAL A 54 -11.97 -1.39 -0.63
N ALA A 55 -11.67 -0.20 -0.12
CA ALA A 55 -10.40 0.09 0.54
C ALA A 55 -10.53 0.05 2.06
N TYR A 56 -9.57 -0.61 2.70
CA TYR A 56 -9.35 -0.57 4.15
C TYR A 56 -8.06 0.19 4.42
N SER A 57 -8.15 1.29 5.16
CA SER A 57 -7.00 2.13 5.54
C SER A 57 -6.67 1.94 7.00
N ILE A 58 -5.46 1.44 7.29
CA ILE A 58 -4.99 1.13 8.63
C ILE A 58 -3.92 2.15 9.02
N ASP A 59 -4.09 2.81 10.16
CA ASP A 59 -3.11 3.71 10.74
C ASP A 59 -3.29 3.81 12.26
N ILE A 60 -2.20 4.07 12.98
CA ILE A 60 -2.23 4.30 14.42
C ILE A 60 -2.86 5.64 14.78
N GLU A 61 -2.89 6.57 13.84
CA GLU A 61 -3.45 7.90 14.01
C GLU A 61 -4.48 8.22 12.91
N GLN A 62 -5.41 9.09 13.25
CA GLN A 62 -6.32 9.67 12.27
C GLN A 62 -5.75 10.98 11.74
N CYS A 63 -5.37 10.99 10.47
CA CYS A 63 -4.93 12.21 9.79
C CYS A 63 -6.13 12.93 9.14
N GLN A 64 -6.47 14.13 9.65
CA GLN A 64 -7.60 14.91 9.10
C GLN A 64 -7.34 15.35 7.65
N ASP A 65 -6.11 15.76 7.34
CA ASP A 65 -5.74 16.15 5.96
C ASP A 65 -5.94 14.98 4.98
N GLY A 66 -5.69 13.74 5.41
CA GLY A 66 -5.94 12.54 4.61
C GLY A 66 -7.42 12.31 4.33
N LEU A 67 -8.28 12.46 5.36
CA LEU A 67 -9.73 12.40 5.19
C LEU A 67 -10.22 13.48 4.22
N ASP A 68 -9.74 14.72 4.39
CA ASP A 68 -10.08 15.84 3.51
C ASP A 68 -9.63 15.58 2.05
N ASN A 69 -8.51 14.87 1.86
CA ASN A 69 -8.02 14.48 0.54
C ASN A 69 -9.00 13.51 -0.14
N LEU A 70 -9.44 12.47 0.55
CA LEU A 70 -10.43 11.53 0.02
C LEU A 70 -11.77 12.22 -0.28
N GLU A 71 -12.29 13.02 0.67
CA GLU A 71 -13.54 13.74 0.49
C GLU A 71 -13.52 14.66 -0.74
N LYS A 72 -12.44 15.44 -0.92
CA LYS A 72 -12.28 16.35 -2.06
C LYS A 72 -12.26 15.62 -3.42
N LEU A 73 -11.87 14.36 -3.43
CA LEU A 73 -11.88 13.51 -4.62
C LEU A 73 -13.20 12.73 -4.77
N GLY A 74 -14.11 12.81 -3.80
CA GLY A 74 -15.34 12.02 -3.76
C GLY A 74 -15.07 10.54 -3.49
N LEU A 75 -13.99 10.22 -2.75
CA LEU A 75 -13.55 8.87 -2.43
C LEU A 75 -13.81 8.57 -0.94
N SER A 76 -13.88 7.29 -0.60
CA SER A 76 -14.02 6.85 0.79
C SER A 76 -13.31 5.52 1.02
N ALA A 77 -12.82 5.30 2.25
CA ALA A 77 -12.24 4.06 2.71
C ALA A 77 -12.80 3.67 4.08
N VAL A 78 -12.79 2.38 4.38
CA VAL A 78 -13.06 1.86 5.72
C VAL A 78 -11.81 2.10 6.56
N ARG A 79 -11.94 2.97 7.57
CA ARG A 79 -10.82 3.33 8.45
C ARG A 79 -10.74 2.35 9.63
N LEU A 80 -9.54 1.78 9.82
CA LEU A 80 -9.21 0.89 10.92
C LEU A 80 -8.11 1.55 11.75
N LEU A 81 -8.49 2.18 12.86
CA LEU A 81 -7.55 2.83 13.78
C LEU A 81 -6.84 1.78 14.64
N GLY A 82 -5.53 1.83 14.68
CA GLY A 82 -4.69 0.91 15.43
C GLY A 82 -3.49 0.40 14.62
N THR A 83 -2.76 -0.54 15.20
CA THR A 83 -1.59 -1.12 14.52
C THR A 83 -2.03 -2.10 13.42
N SER A 84 -1.22 -2.23 12.37
CA SER A 84 -1.43 -3.23 11.31
C SER A 84 -1.43 -4.65 11.88
N GLN A 85 -0.59 -4.91 12.89
CA GLN A 85 -0.48 -6.19 13.56
C GLN A 85 -1.76 -6.57 14.32
N ASP A 86 -2.39 -5.61 15.03
CA ASP A 86 -3.63 -5.86 15.76
C ASP A 86 -4.80 -6.18 14.82
N HIS A 87 -4.83 -5.55 13.65
CA HIS A 87 -5.83 -5.82 12.62
C HIS A 87 -5.51 -7.08 11.82
N GLY A 88 -4.24 -7.31 11.47
CA GLY A 88 -3.80 -8.48 10.73
C GLY A 88 -4.07 -9.81 11.46
N ARG A 89 -3.86 -9.84 12.79
CA ARG A 89 -4.19 -11.02 13.61
C ARG A 89 -5.69 -11.37 13.67
N LYS A 90 -6.55 -10.44 13.28
CA LYS A 90 -8.03 -10.60 13.27
C LYS A 90 -8.61 -10.61 11.87
N TRP A 91 -7.75 -10.43 10.86
CA TRP A 91 -8.19 -10.41 9.48
C TRP A 91 -8.60 -11.80 9.02
N ASP A 92 -9.69 -11.92 8.27
CA ASP A 92 -10.27 -13.21 7.88
C ASP A 92 -10.79 -13.24 6.42
N SER A 93 -10.38 -12.27 5.61
CA SER A 93 -10.89 -12.10 4.25
C SER A 93 -9.76 -12.07 3.21
N GLU A 94 -10.00 -12.64 2.04
CA GLU A 94 -9.05 -12.53 0.93
C GLU A 94 -8.93 -11.11 0.42
N ILE A 95 -7.71 -10.71 0.05
CA ILE A 95 -7.35 -9.38 -0.47
C ILE A 95 -6.85 -9.47 -1.90
N ASP A 96 -7.17 -8.47 -2.72
CA ASP A 96 -6.67 -8.37 -4.09
C ASP A 96 -5.36 -7.58 -4.15
N MET A 97 -5.17 -6.64 -3.23
CA MET A 97 -3.92 -5.90 -3.09
C MET A 97 -3.70 -5.45 -1.65
N VAL A 98 -2.47 -5.63 -1.16
CA VAL A 98 -1.97 -4.99 0.08
C VAL A 98 -0.86 -4.01 -0.26
N TYR A 99 -0.86 -2.85 0.39
CA TYR A 99 0.18 -1.83 0.33
C TYR A 99 0.75 -1.65 1.74
N ILE A 100 2.07 -1.88 1.89
CA ILE A 100 2.77 -1.87 3.18
C ILE A 100 3.71 -0.65 3.20
N ASP A 101 3.38 0.31 4.06
CA ASP A 101 4.07 1.59 4.22
C ASP A 101 3.87 2.13 5.67
N GLY A 102 3.95 1.24 6.65
CA GLY A 102 3.74 1.56 8.06
C GLY A 102 5.04 1.93 8.77
N ASP A 103 5.37 1.21 9.85
CA ASP A 103 6.66 1.36 10.54
C ASP A 103 7.78 0.75 9.67
N HIS A 104 8.86 1.51 9.48
CA HIS A 104 9.99 1.14 8.62
C HIS A 104 11.07 0.30 9.34
N SER A 105 10.83 -0.16 10.58
CA SER A 105 11.72 -1.11 11.23
C SER A 105 11.64 -2.49 10.54
N TYR A 106 12.76 -3.21 10.52
CA TYR A 106 12.80 -4.55 9.94
C TYR A 106 11.76 -5.48 10.58
N GLU A 107 11.64 -5.43 11.91
CA GLU A 107 10.72 -6.27 12.66
C GLU A 107 9.25 -6.00 12.29
N SER A 108 8.86 -4.74 12.18
CA SER A 108 7.48 -4.37 11.85
C SER A 108 7.12 -4.73 10.41
N VAL A 109 8.01 -4.47 9.44
CA VAL A 109 7.77 -4.84 8.03
C VAL A 109 7.69 -6.37 7.90
N LYS A 110 8.55 -7.10 8.59
CA LYS A 110 8.51 -8.57 8.57
C LYS A 110 7.20 -9.10 9.15
N GLU A 111 6.76 -8.58 10.28
CA GLU A 111 5.49 -8.97 10.89
C GLU A 111 4.29 -8.61 9.99
N ASP A 112 4.31 -7.46 9.33
CA ASP A 112 3.28 -7.10 8.35
C ASP A 112 3.25 -8.08 7.18
N ILE A 113 4.41 -8.48 6.66
CA ILE A 113 4.50 -9.52 5.62
C ILE A 113 3.86 -10.83 6.09
N GLU A 114 4.25 -11.31 7.27
CA GLU A 114 3.76 -12.58 7.84
C GLU A 114 2.24 -12.58 8.08
N LEU A 115 1.67 -11.43 8.45
CA LEU A 115 0.25 -11.32 8.77
C LEU A 115 -0.64 -11.07 7.55
N TRP A 116 -0.17 -10.31 6.56
CA TRP A 116 -1.02 -9.82 5.48
C TRP A 116 -0.83 -10.55 4.15
N VAL A 117 0.40 -10.98 3.83
CA VAL A 117 0.68 -11.67 2.55
C VAL A 117 -0.13 -12.96 2.38
N PRO A 118 -0.34 -13.80 3.43
CA PRO A 118 -1.14 -15.02 3.28
C PRO A 118 -2.59 -14.80 2.82
N TRP A 119 -3.12 -13.59 3.01
CA TRP A 119 -4.47 -13.24 2.59
C TRP A 119 -4.55 -12.76 1.14
N VAL A 120 -3.42 -12.48 0.50
CA VAL A 120 -3.42 -11.98 -0.88
C VAL A 120 -3.72 -13.12 -1.85
N LYS A 121 -4.79 -12.94 -2.62
CA LYS A 121 -5.25 -13.92 -3.62
C LYS A 121 -4.17 -14.23 -4.65
N LYS A 122 -4.28 -15.39 -5.24
CA LYS A 122 -3.56 -15.71 -6.48
C LYS A 122 -3.81 -14.63 -7.54
N ASN A 123 -2.76 -14.17 -8.21
CA ASN A 123 -2.73 -13.03 -9.12
C ASN A 123 -2.97 -11.66 -8.48
N GLY A 124 -3.12 -11.57 -7.16
CA GLY A 124 -3.15 -10.31 -6.42
C GLY A 124 -1.79 -9.64 -6.35
N PHE A 125 -1.75 -8.48 -5.71
CA PHE A 125 -0.55 -7.64 -5.65
C PHE A 125 -0.13 -7.35 -4.21
N ILE A 126 1.18 -7.32 -4.00
CA ILE A 126 1.82 -6.90 -2.76
C ILE A 126 2.73 -5.74 -3.11
N ALA A 127 2.47 -4.58 -2.52
CA ALA A 127 3.25 -3.37 -2.74
C ALA A 127 3.96 -2.96 -1.46
N PHE A 128 5.23 -2.60 -1.58
CA PHE A 128 6.07 -2.09 -0.50
C PHE A 128 6.60 -0.72 -0.89
N HIS A 129 6.52 0.23 0.03
CA HIS A 129 7.15 1.53 -0.10
C HIS A 129 8.53 1.57 0.58
N ASP A 130 9.32 2.59 0.32
CA ASP A 130 10.65 2.86 0.92
C ASP A 130 11.74 1.79 0.72
N TYR A 131 11.60 0.91 -0.26
CA TYR A 131 12.67 -0.02 -0.60
C TYR A 131 13.93 0.73 -1.08
N GLY A 132 15.08 0.48 -0.44
CA GLY A 132 16.36 1.07 -0.83
C GLY A 132 16.56 2.53 -0.37
N THR A 133 15.63 3.10 0.36
CA THR A 133 15.79 4.40 1.01
C THR A 133 16.88 4.32 2.06
N PRO A 134 17.90 5.21 2.04
CA PRO A 134 19.05 5.11 2.96
C PRO A 134 18.69 5.19 4.45
N HIS A 135 17.58 5.83 4.75
CA HIS A 135 17.11 6.03 6.14
C HIS A 135 16.27 4.86 6.68
N THR A 136 15.86 3.92 5.81
CA THR A 136 14.99 2.78 6.16
C THR A 136 15.59 1.43 5.72
N PRO A 137 16.84 1.10 6.11
CA PRO A 137 17.51 -0.13 5.65
C PRO A 137 16.79 -1.42 6.08
N GLY A 138 15.97 -1.34 7.13
CA GLY A 138 15.15 -2.45 7.61
C GLY A 138 14.11 -2.90 6.61
N VAL A 139 13.53 -1.96 5.87
CA VAL A 139 12.53 -2.23 4.82
C VAL A 139 13.12 -3.10 3.72
N ALA A 140 14.27 -2.69 3.14
CA ALA A 140 14.92 -3.46 2.08
C ALA A 140 15.26 -4.88 2.54
N LYS A 141 15.82 -5.02 3.75
CA LYS A 141 16.18 -6.34 4.30
C LYS A 141 14.96 -7.25 4.43
N ALA A 142 13.84 -6.76 4.97
CA ALA A 142 12.63 -7.56 5.13
C ALA A 142 12.03 -7.98 3.78
N ILE A 143 12.07 -7.08 2.78
CA ILE A 143 11.57 -7.37 1.42
C ILE A 143 12.48 -8.37 0.70
N ASP A 144 13.80 -8.29 0.84
CA ASP A 144 14.72 -9.25 0.23
C ASP A 144 14.50 -10.66 0.80
N GLU A 145 14.34 -10.80 2.12
CA GLU A 145 13.97 -12.08 2.75
C GLU A 145 12.59 -12.60 2.25
N PHE A 146 11.60 -11.72 2.13
CA PHE A 146 10.31 -12.06 1.53
C PHE A 146 10.45 -12.60 0.11
N VAL A 147 11.28 -11.97 -0.73
CA VAL A 147 11.52 -12.44 -2.11
C VAL A 147 12.17 -13.82 -2.13
N GLU A 148 13.14 -14.07 -1.23
CA GLU A 148 13.78 -15.37 -1.09
C GLU A 148 12.80 -16.47 -0.63
N GLU A 149 11.90 -16.15 0.29
CA GLU A 149 10.96 -17.10 0.86
C GLU A 149 9.80 -17.43 -0.09
N TYR A 150 9.16 -16.42 -0.67
CA TYR A 150 7.94 -16.59 -1.47
C TYR A 150 8.22 -16.75 -2.98
N GLY A 151 9.33 -16.24 -3.48
CA GLY A 151 9.69 -16.33 -4.89
C GLY A 151 8.73 -15.58 -5.83
N TYR A 152 7.95 -14.64 -5.33
CA TYR A 152 7.03 -13.90 -6.17
C TYR A 152 7.76 -12.95 -7.12
N PRO A 153 7.37 -12.91 -8.41
CA PRO A 153 8.03 -12.06 -9.37
C PRO A 153 7.77 -10.58 -9.11
N LEU A 154 8.83 -9.78 -9.22
CA LEU A 154 8.70 -8.32 -9.26
C LEU A 154 7.87 -7.93 -10.48
N PHE A 155 6.73 -7.29 -10.26
CA PHE A 155 5.79 -6.90 -11.32
C PHE A 155 6.05 -5.48 -11.82
N LEU A 156 6.15 -4.53 -10.90
CA LEU A 156 6.46 -3.12 -11.19
C LEU A 156 7.38 -2.54 -10.12
N LYS A 157 8.16 -1.56 -10.51
CA LYS A 157 8.86 -0.66 -9.59
C LYS A 157 8.80 0.76 -10.14
N ASP A 158 8.69 1.74 -9.27
CA ASP A 158 9.09 3.10 -9.56
C ASP A 158 10.44 3.33 -8.90
N GLY A 159 11.21 4.21 -9.35
CA GLY A 159 12.46 4.53 -8.70
C GLY A 159 13.63 4.58 -9.66
N TRP A 160 14.00 5.82 -9.89
CA TRP A 160 15.27 6.25 -10.44
C TRP A 160 15.89 7.33 -9.55
N ASP A 161 15.10 7.93 -8.65
CA ASP A 161 15.55 8.92 -7.67
C ASP A 161 15.50 8.27 -6.28
N GLU A 162 16.48 8.58 -5.44
CA GLU A 162 16.81 7.89 -4.19
C GLU A 162 15.75 7.97 -3.07
N GLU A 163 14.59 8.59 -3.29
CA GLU A 163 13.64 8.94 -2.23
C GLU A 163 12.28 8.22 -2.29
N ASP A 164 11.89 7.63 -3.43
CA ASP A 164 10.60 6.95 -3.57
C ASP A 164 10.78 5.61 -4.30
N VAL A 165 11.01 4.55 -3.56
CA VAL A 165 11.18 3.22 -4.17
C VAL A 165 10.00 2.33 -3.84
N LEU A 166 8.98 2.38 -4.68
CA LEU A 166 7.86 1.46 -4.66
C LEU A 166 8.23 0.16 -5.38
N ARG A 167 7.99 -0.97 -4.74
CA ARG A 167 8.11 -2.30 -5.34
C ARG A 167 6.80 -3.04 -5.25
N ILE A 168 6.35 -3.59 -6.38
CA ILE A 168 5.08 -4.33 -6.46
C ILE A 168 5.37 -5.71 -6.98
N TYR A 169 4.96 -6.71 -6.22
CA TYR A 169 5.08 -8.13 -6.55
C TYR A 169 3.70 -8.69 -6.89
N ARG A 170 3.68 -9.74 -7.72
CA ARG A 170 2.46 -10.43 -8.08
C ARG A 170 2.47 -11.84 -7.50
N VAL A 171 1.41 -12.18 -6.79
CA VAL A 171 1.22 -13.52 -6.23
C VAL A 171 0.97 -14.54 -7.36
N GLY A 172 1.76 -15.60 -7.38
CA GLY A 172 1.75 -16.63 -8.42
C GLY A 172 0.66 -17.69 -8.30
#